data_fcf316008c1a81db3a108e0369fff5d8
#
_entry.id   fcf316008c1a81db3a108e0369fff5d8
#
_cell.length_a   1.000
_cell.length_b   1.000
_cell.length_c   1.000
_cell.angle_alpha   90.00
_cell.angle_beta   90.00
_cell.angle_gamma   90.00
#
_symmetry.space_group_name_H-M   'P 1'
#
loop_
_entity.id
_entity.type
_entity.pdbx_description
1 polymer ?
#
loop_
_entity_poly.entity_id
_entity_poly.type
_entity_poly.pdbx_seq_one_letter_code
_entity_poly.pdbx_strand_id
1 'polypeptide(L)'
;MGTTNSCIGCIKDGRVEIVCNEFGSRMNPSMVAFTSNGTFYGNGAKHFLLRGNQNTIYGIKRIIGQNFSSPAVQDEIPNLNYRIVQGPNDNPRIFVKVGDEESCYPPEVISAMVIRYLVDMASKRVEHAISKIVITCPAYFNEKQRRATRDAGEIAGYEVLAVLNEPAAAAIAYGYHKQKGNKKLLE
;
A
#
# COMPACT_ATOMS: atom_id res chain seq x y z
N MET A 1 4.54 0.82 -0.92
CA MET A 1 3.20 1.39 -0.61
C MET A 1 3.36 2.40 0.52
N GLY A 2 2.93 3.65 0.31
CA GLY A 2 3.03 4.72 1.32
C GLY A 2 1.80 4.81 2.22
N THR A 3 1.91 5.56 3.32
CA THR A 3 0.79 5.76 4.26
C THR A 3 -0.34 6.58 3.62
N THR A 4 0.02 7.68 2.97
CA THR A 4 -0.94 8.61 2.33
C THR A 4 -1.02 8.39 0.82
N ASN A 5 0.14 8.31 0.17
CA ASN A 5 0.25 8.11 -1.27
C ASN A 5 1.22 6.98 -1.59
N SER A 6 0.95 6.28 -2.67
CA SER A 6 1.79 5.23 -3.23
C SER A 6 2.23 5.59 -4.64
N CYS A 7 3.37 5.06 -5.06
CA CYS A 7 3.80 5.09 -6.44
C CYS A 7 4.27 3.71 -6.89
N ILE A 8 4.28 3.48 -8.19
CA ILE A 8 4.81 2.26 -8.78
C ILE A 8 5.75 2.62 -9.93
N GLY A 9 6.86 1.90 -10.01
CA GLY A 9 7.79 1.96 -11.12
C GLY A 9 7.85 0.63 -11.85
N CYS A 10 8.15 0.68 -13.12
CA CYS A 10 8.40 -0.48 -13.97
C CYS A 10 9.64 -0.23 -14.85
N ILE A 11 10.12 -1.30 -15.50
CA ILE A 11 11.16 -1.19 -16.52
C ILE A 11 10.45 -1.26 -17.86
N LYS A 12 10.57 -0.20 -18.68
CA LYS A 12 10.10 -0.15 -20.05
C LYS A 12 11.28 0.24 -20.96
N ASP A 13 11.51 -0.52 -22.02
CA ASP A 13 12.61 -0.30 -22.98
C ASP A 13 13.99 -0.15 -22.30
N GLY A 14 14.24 -0.97 -21.25
CA GLY A 14 15.49 -0.97 -20.49
C GLY A 14 15.67 0.22 -19.55
N ARG A 15 14.66 1.06 -19.34
CA ARG A 15 14.70 2.22 -18.47
C ARG A 15 13.66 2.11 -17.35
N VAL A 16 14.05 2.60 -16.17
CA VAL A 16 13.13 2.72 -15.03
C VAL A 16 12.17 3.88 -15.30
N GLU A 17 10.89 3.62 -15.21
CA GLU A 17 9.82 4.61 -15.37
C GLU A 17 8.88 4.56 -14.17
N ILE A 18 8.52 5.74 -13.63
CA ILE A 18 7.44 5.86 -12.63
C ILE A 18 6.12 6.04 -13.39
N VAL A 19 5.19 5.13 -13.14
CA VAL A 19 3.90 5.10 -13.83
C VAL A 19 3.01 6.25 -13.33
N CYS A 20 2.45 7.00 -14.28
CA CYS A 20 1.44 8.02 -13.99
C CYS A 20 0.03 7.41 -14.01
N ASN A 21 -0.84 7.93 -13.15
CA ASN A 21 -2.26 7.60 -13.20
C ASN A 21 -2.99 8.35 -14.34
N GLU A 22 -4.29 8.14 -14.43
CA GLU A 22 -5.18 8.78 -15.42
C GLU A 22 -5.22 10.31 -15.36
N PHE A 23 -4.74 10.91 -14.26
CA PHE A 23 -4.62 12.37 -14.09
C PHE A 23 -3.20 12.88 -14.35
N GLY A 24 -2.28 12.05 -14.85
CA GLY A 24 -0.88 12.40 -15.08
C GLY A 24 -0.03 12.48 -13.81
N SER A 25 -0.57 12.11 -12.64
CA SER A 25 0.16 12.13 -11.38
C SER A 25 0.93 10.83 -11.16
N ARG A 26 2.17 10.94 -10.68
CA ARG A 26 2.99 9.80 -10.23
C ARG A 26 2.60 9.30 -8.85
N MET A 27 1.85 10.09 -8.10
CA MET A 27 1.38 9.74 -6.75
C MET A 27 -0.09 9.34 -6.80
N ASN A 28 -0.40 8.22 -6.14
CA ASN A 28 -1.75 7.67 -6.04
C ASN A 28 -2.14 7.62 -4.57
N PRO A 29 -3.27 8.18 -4.14
CA PRO A 29 -3.75 8.01 -2.79
C PRO A 29 -3.82 6.52 -2.40
N SER A 30 -3.26 6.16 -1.26
CA SER A 30 -3.31 4.79 -0.71
C SER A 30 -4.67 4.55 -0.06
N MET A 31 -5.72 4.54 -0.88
CA MET A 31 -7.12 4.55 -0.44
C MET A 31 -7.96 3.54 -1.22
N VAL A 32 -8.94 2.96 -0.51
CA VAL A 32 -9.98 2.08 -1.06
C VAL A 32 -11.33 2.55 -0.54
N ALA A 33 -12.31 2.77 -1.40
CA ALA A 33 -13.67 3.10 -1.01
C ALA A 33 -14.64 2.01 -1.45
N PHE A 34 -15.47 1.54 -0.52
CA PHE A 34 -16.53 0.59 -0.78
C PHE A 34 -17.86 1.34 -0.87
N THR A 35 -18.62 1.08 -1.93
CA THR A 35 -19.89 1.73 -2.21
C THR A 35 -20.88 0.74 -2.82
N SER A 36 -22.16 1.10 -2.88
CA SER A 36 -23.20 0.32 -3.58
C SER A 36 -22.91 0.14 -5.08
N ASN A 37 -22.12 1.04 -5.67
CA ASN A 37 -21.75 0.99 -7.09
C ASN A 37 -20.41 0.25 -7.35
N GLY A 38 -19.81 -0.34 -6.31
CA GLY A 38 -18.55 -1.07 -6.39
C GLY A 38 -17.43 -0.46 -5.57
N THR A 39 -16.22 -0.94 -5.82
CA THR A 39 -15.00 -0.53 -5.10
C THR A 39 -14.19 0.44 -5.94
N PHE A 40 -13.75 1.54 -5.31
CA PHE A 40 -12.93 2.58 -5.95
C PHE A 40 -11.57 2.69 -5.29
N TYR A 41 -10.56 3.14 -6.04
CA TYR A 41 -9.17 3.20 -5.62
C TYR A 41 -8.58 4.58 -5.88
N GLY A 42 -7.50 4.91 -5.17
CA GLY A 42 -6.72 6.10 -5.43
C GLY A 42 -7.55 7.39 -5.39
N ASN A 43 -7.49 8.18 -6.45
CA ASN A 43 -8.25 9.44 -6.55
C ASN A 43 -9.77 9.22 -6.55
N GLY A 44 -10.25 8.13 -7.13
CA GLY A 44 -11.67 7.75 -7.06
C GLY A 44 -12.11 7.54 -5.61
N ALA A 45 -11.34 6.80 -4.81
CA ALA A 45 -11.63 6.60 -3.39
C ALA A 45 -11.55 7.92 -2.60
N LYS A 46 -10.57 8.79 -2.90
CA LYS A 46 -10.43 10.11 -2.27
C LYS A 46 -11.67 10.98 -2.46
N HIS A 47 -12.31 10.90 -3.61
CA HIS A 47 -13.56 11.63 -3.87
C HIS A 47 -14.67 11.21 -2.91
N PHE A 48 -14.80 9.93 -2.59
CA PHE A 48 -15.77 9.41 -1.61
C PHE A 48 -15.41 9.82 -0.18
N LEU A 49 -14.14 9.87 0.18
CA LEU A 49 -13.70 10.38 1.48
C LEU A 49 -14.16 11.83 1.70
N LEU A 50 -13.98 12.70 0.71
CA LEU A 50 -14.40 14.11 0.78
C LEU A 50 -15.91 14.29 0.89
N ARG A 51 -16.71 13.28 0.53
CA ARG A 51 -18.16 13.24 0.68
C ARG A 51 -18.62 12.56 1.97
N GLY A 52 -17.70 12.25 2.88
CA GLY A 52 -18.01 11.66 4.18
C GLY A 52 -18.34 10.16 4.15
N ASN A 53 -17.95 9.42 3.10
CA ASN A 53 -18.14 7.98 3.05
C ASN A 53 -17.30 7.30 4.13
N GLN A 54 -17.97 6.67 5.12
CA GLN A 54 -17.35 5.97 6.24
C GLN A 54 -16.73 4.61 5.85
N ASN A 55 -16.95 4.14 4.63
CA ASN A 55 -16.33 2.93 4.08
C ASN A 55 -15.14 3.28 3.15
N THR A 56 -14.54 4.47 3.31
CA THR A 56 -13.31 4.85 2.63
C THR A 56 -12.13 4.64 3.56
N ILE A 57 -11.31 3.65 3.22
CA ILE A 57 -10.20 3.17 4.04
C ILE A 57 -8.90 3.85 3.57
N TYR A 58 -8.14 4.41 4.51
CA TYR A 58 -6.85 5.06 4.31
C TYR A 58 -5.92 4.81 5.50
N GLY A 59 -4.65 5.18 5.39
CA GLY A 59 -3.69 5.07 6.50
C GLY A 59 -3.37 3.63 6.91
N ILE A 60 -3.77 2.62 6.13
CA ILE A 60 -3.69 1.19 6.46
C ILE A 60 -2.25 0.74 6.79
N LYS A 61 -1.24 1.44 6.27
CA LYS A 61 0.18 1.17 6.56
C LYS A 61 0.54 1.33 8.03
N ARG A 62 -0.22 2.11 8.81
CA ARG A 62 -0.02 2.29 10.25
C ARG A 62 -0.54 1.12 11.08
N ILE A 63 -1.45 0.33 10.50
CA ILE A 63 -2.19 -0.73 11.18
C ILE A 63 -1.67 -2.12 10.78
N ILE A 64 -1.18 -2.26 9.54
CA ILE A 64 -0.74 -3.54 8.99
C ILE A 64 0.30 -4.22 9.87
N GLY A 65 0.11 -5.51 10.17
CA GLY A 65 0.99 -6.32 11.00
C GLY A 65 1.05 -5.91 12.47
N GLN A 66 0.15 -5.04 12.94
CA GLN A 66 0.02 -4.67 14.36
C GLN A 66 -1.03 -5.53 15.07
N ASN A 67 -1.00 -5.57 16.40
CA ASN A 67 -2.08 -6.10 17.21
C ASN A 67 -3.16 -5.03 17.41
N PHE A 68 -4.43 -5.43 17.46
CA PHE A 68 -5.53 -4.50 17.71
C PHE A 68 -5.35 -3.72 19.03
N SER A 69 -4.96 -4.41 20.11
CA SER A 69 -4.74 -3.80 21.43
C SER A 69 -3.45 -2.96 21.54
N SER A 70 -2.61 -2.93 20.49
CA SER A 70 -1.37 -2.15 20.53
C SER A 70 -1.64 -0.65 20.60
N PRO A 71 -0.82 0.13 21.34
CA PRO A 71 -0.95 1.60 21.38
C PRO A 71 -0.97 2.21 19.98
N ALA A 72 -0.14 1.70 19.05
CA ALA A 72 -0.06 2.19 17.68
C ALA A 72 -1.40 2.11 16.93
N VAL A 73 -2.22 1.08 17.19
CA VAL A 73 -3.56 0.95 16.59
C VAL A 73 -4.58 1.76 17.38
N GLN A 74 -4.54 1.69 18.71
CA GLN A 74 -5.52 2.39 19.57
C GLN A 74 -5.42 3.91 19.44
N ASP A 75 -4.22 4.46 19.31
CA ASP A 75 -3.98 5.90 19.10
C ASP A 75 -4.43 6.38 17.70
N GLU A 76 -4.44 5.47 16.71
CA GLU A 76 -4.87 5.79 15.36
C GLU A 76 -6.40 5.79 15.20
N ILE A 77 -7.12 4.91 15.91
CA ILE A 77 -8.59 4.75 15.79
C ILE A 77 -9.37 6.07 15.88
N PRO A 78 -9.10 6.98 16.83
CA PRO A 78 -9.82 8.25 16.93
C PRO A 78 -9.64 9.18 15.72
N ASN A 79 -8.60 8.96 14.91
CA ASN A 79 -8.26 9.79 13.75
C ASN A 79 -8.85 9.24 12.43
N LEU A 80 -9.54 8.09 12.49
CA LEU A 80 -10.11 7.43 11.33
C LEU A 80 -11.62 7.69 11.23
N ASN A 81 -12.11 7.84 10.00
CA ASN A 81 -13.53 7.95 9.74
C ASN A 81 -14.22 6.59 9.45
N TYR A 82 -13.47 5.50 9.49
CA TYR A 82 -13.95 4.13 9.34
C TYR A 82 -13.71 3.33 10.61
N ARG A 83 -14.45 2.25 10.75
CA ARG A 83 -14.43 1.44 11.96
C ARG A 83 -13.41 0.33 11.88
N ILE A 84 -12.60 0.19 12.95
CA ILE A 84 -11.72 -0.97 13.18
C ILE A 84 -12.29 -1.75 14.37
N VAL A 85 -12.32 -3.07 14.23
CA VAL A 85 -12.78 -4.00 15.27
C VAL A 85 -11.71 -5.03 15.58
N GLN A 86 -11.74 -5.59 16.76
CA GLN A 86 -10.86 -6.68 17.15
C GLN A 86 -11.32 -7.97 16.46
N GLY A 87 -10.41 -8.61 15.77
CA GLY A 87 -10.61 -9.92 15.18
C GLY A 87 -9.93 -11.04 15.96
N PRO A 88 -9.92 -12.28 15.44
CA PRO A 88 -9.24 -13.41 16.07
C PRO A 88 -7.76 -13.14 16.31
N ASN A 89 -7.20 -13.67 17.42
CA ASN A 89 -5.80 -13.52 17.82
C ASN A 89 -5.33 -12.07 17.93
N ASP A 90 -6.23 -11.19 18.38
CA ASP A 90 -5.95 -9.76 18.54
C ASP A 90 -5.53 -9.04 17.23
N ASN A 91 -5.93 -9.57 16.07
CA ASN A 91 -5.67 -8.90 14.80
C ASN A 91 -6.73 -7.84 14.52
N PRO A 92 -6.35 -6.63 14.07
CA PRO A 92 -7.32 -5.61 13.68
C PRO A 92 -8.09 -6.05 12.43
N ARG A 93 -9.36 -5.67 12.35
CA ARG A 93 -10.22 -5.88 11.19
C ARG A 93 -10.89 -4.57 10.82
N ILE A 94 -10.91 -4.26 9.56
CA ILE A 94 -11.59 -3.09 9.00
C ILE A 94 -13.04 -3.50 8.74
N PHE A 95 -13.97 -2.90 9.49
CA PHE A 95 -15.39 -3.11 9.30
C PHE A 95 -15.91 -2.23 8.15
N VAL A 96 -16.64 -2.83 7.24
CA VAL A 96 -17.26 -2.18 6.07
C VAL A 96 -18.71 -2.59 6.01
N LYS A 97 -19.62 -1.62 5.86
CA LYS A 97 -21.04 -1.87 5.66
C LYS A 97 -21.55 -1.12 4.43
N VAL A 98 -22.00 -1.86 3.43
CA VAL A 98 -22.56 -1.30 2.19
C VAL A 98 -23.98 -1.82 2.03
N GLY A 99 -24.97 -0.94 2.19
CA GLY A 99 -26.36 -1.36 2.31
C GLY A 99 -26.56 -2.27 3.52
N ASP A 100 -27.10 -3.47 3.30
CA ASP A 100 -27.29 -4.50 4.33
C ASP A 100 -26.11 -5.49 4.45
N GLU A 101 -25.13 -5.40 3.56
CA GLU A 101 -23.97 -6.28 3.58
C GLU A 101 -22.89 -5.75 4.53
N GLU A 102 -22.48 -6.60 5.46
CA GLU A 102 -21.41 -6.33 6.43
C GLU A 102 -20.20 -7.24 6.14
N SER A 103 -19.02 -6.66 6.13
CA SER A 103 -17.76 -7.36 5.88
C SER A 103 -16.67 -6.87 6.82
N CYS A 104 -15.72 -7.76 7.14
CA CYS A 104 -14.56 -7.43 7.94
C CYS A 104 -13.27 -7.86 7.21
N TYR A 105 -12.44 -6.92 6.84
CA TYR A 105 -11.22 -7.16 6.09
C TYR A 105 -9.97 -7.03 6.97
N PRO A 106 -8.99 -7.96 6.88
CA PRO A 106 -7.66 -7.73 7.45
C PRO A 106 -6.97 -6.55 6.74
N PRO A 107 -6.06 -5.83 7.42
CA PRO A 107 -5.27 -4.76 6.80
C PRO A 107 -4.49 -5.22 5.57
N GLU A 108 -4.04 -6.46 5.54
CA GLU A 108 -3.34 -7.09 4.43
C GLU A 108 -4.19 -7.14 3.16
N VAL A 109 -5.49 -7.42 3.29
CA VAL A 109 -6.44 -7.46 2.15
C VAL A 109 -6.67 -6.06 1.58
N ILE A 110 -6.85 -5.05 2.44
CA ILE A 110 -6.98 -3.65 1.98
C ILE A 110 -5.69 -3.20 1.28
N SER A 111 -4.52 -3.57 1.84
CA SER A 111 -3.22 -3.29 1.22
C SER A 111 -3.07 -4.00 -0.12
N ALA A 112 -3.52 -5.25 -0.22
CA ALA A 112 -3.52 -6.03 -1.46
C ALA A 112 -4.37 -5.36 -2.55
N MET A 113 -5.52 -4.79 -2.20
CA MET A 113 -6.37 -4.03 -3.13
C MET A 113 -5.63 -2.82 -3.71
N VAL A 114 -4.91 -2.06 -2.86
CA VAL A 114 -4.10 -0.93 -3.32
C VAL A 114 -2.95 -1.40 -4.21
N ILE A 115 -2.25 -2.48 -3.84
CA ILE A 115 -1.16 -3.06 -4.63
C ILE A 115 -1.67 -3.49 -5.99
N ARG A 116 -2.80 -4.20 -6.05
CA ARG A 116 -3.41 -4.64 -7.31
C ARG A 116 -3.73 -3.47 -8.22
N TYR A 117 -4.40 -2.44 -7.70
CA TYR A 117 -4.68 -1.21 -8.45
C TYR A 117 -3.42 -0.60 -9.07
N LEU A 118 -2.32 -0.50 -8.29
CA LEU A 118 -1.05 0.04 -8.79
C LEU A 118 -0.42 -0.85 -9.86
N VAL A 119 -0.43 -2.18 -9.66
CA VAL A 119 0.16 -3.11 -10.64
C VAL A 119 -0.67 -3.16 -11.91
N ASP A 120 -2.00 -3.04 -11.85
CA ASP A 120 -2.87 -2.95 -13.03
C ASP A 120 -2.52 -1.71 -13.88
N MET A 121 -2.21 -0.57 -13.24
CA MET A 121 -1.71 0.62 -13.95
C MET A 121 -0.36 0.36 -14.63
N ALA A 122 0.57 -0.31 -13.93
CA ALA A 122 1.88 -0.64 -14.48
C ALA A 122 1.76 -1.66 -15.64
N SER A 123 0.91 -2.68 -15.51
CA SER A 123 0.65 -3.68 -16.56
C SER A 123 0.12 -3.02 -17.85
N LYS A 124 -0.79 -2.05 -17.71
CA LYS A 124 -1.27 -1.25 -18.86
C LYS A 124 -0.14 -0.44 -19.48
N ARG A 125 0.78 0.10 -18.67
CA ARG A 125 1.90 0.90 -19.15
C ARG A 125 2.95 0.11 -19.92
N VAL A 126 3.25 -1.12 -19.47
CA VAL A 126 4.21 -2.04 -20.14
C VAL A 126 3.55 -2.96 -21.16
N GLU A 127 2.22 -2.93 -21.27
CA GLU A 127 1.43 -3.70 -22.25
C GLU A 127 1.55 -5.23 -22.10
N HIS A 128 1.89 -5.70 -20.89
CA HIS A 128 1.91 -7.12 -20.53
C HIS A 128 1.59 -7.32 -19.05
N ALA A 129 1.20 -8.56 -18.70
CA ALA A 129 0.91 -8.93 -17.32
C ALA A 129 2.19 -8.94 -16.48
N ILE A 130 2.11 -8.34 -15.29
CA ILE A 130 3.16 -8.36 -14.29
C ILE A 130 2.83 -9.47 -13.30
N SER A 131 3.78 -10.38 -13.03
CA SER A 131 3.63 -11.47 -12.06
C SER A 131 4.52 -11.31 -10.83
N LYS A 132 5.56 -10.48 -10.91
CA LYS A 132 6.59 -10.33 -9.87
C LYS A 132 6.73 -8.88 -9.46
N ILE A 133 6.81 -8.65 -8.15
CA ILE A 133 6.93 -7.29 -7.60
C ILE A 133 7.98 -7.22 -6.49
N VAL A 134 8.49 -6.03 -6.27
CA VAL A 134 9.25 -5.65 -5.07
C VAL A 134 8.46 -4.59 -4.34
N ILE A 135 8.30 -4.75 -3.03
CA ILE A 135 7.56 -3.80 -2.19
C ILE A 135 8.54 -3.11 -1.24
N THR A 136 8.36 -1.81 -1.02
CA THR A 136 9.15 -1.10 -0.01
C THR A 136 8.36 -0.90 1.28
N CYS A 137 9.05 -0.94 2.41
CA CYS A 137 8.51 -0.66 3.73
C CYS A 137 9.46 0.25 4.54
N PRO A 138 8.97 0.93 5.59
CA PRO A 138 9.83 1.70 6.48
C PRO A 138 10.94 0.84 7.12
N ALA A 139 12.08 1.46 7.40
CA ALA A 139 13.21 0.78 8.03
C ALA A 139 12.87 0.28 9.46
N TYR A 140 11.99 1.00 10.17
CA TYR A 140 11.54 0.67 11.52
C TYR A 140 10.47 -0.44 11.60
N PHE A 141 9.96 -0.93 10.45
CA PHE A 141 9.02 -2.05 10.46
C PHE A 141 9.66 -3.28 11.09
N ASN A 142 8.97 -3.87 12.07
CA ASN A 142 9.34 -5.16 12.64
C ASN A 142 9.04 -6.32 11.68
N GLU A 143 9.47 -7.53 12.05
CA GLU A 143 9.31 -8.72 11.21
C GLU A 143 7.83 -9.05 10.91
N LYS A 144 6.94 -8.86 11.89
CA LYS A 144 5.50 -9.08 11.70
C LYS A 144 4.92 -8.13 10.65
N GLN A 145 5.30 -6.85 10.67
CA GLN A 145 4.86 -5.85 9.70
C GLN A 145 5.44 -6.10 8.30
N ARG A 146 6.70 -6.55 8.21
CA ARG A 146 7.35 -6.93 6.96
C ARG A 146 6.66 -8.14 6.33
N ARG A 147 6.37 -9.16 7.15
CA ARG A 147 5.63 -10.33 6.71
C ARG A 147 4.24 -9.95 6.22
N ALA A 148 3.47 -9.18 6.99
CA ALA A 148 2.15 -8.70 6.59
C ALA A 148 2.19 -7.87 5.27
N THR A 149 3.27 -7.10 5.05
CA THR A 149 3.49 -6.39 3.79
C THR A 149 3.75 -7.35 2.63
N ARG A 150 4.50 -8.43 2.83
CA ARG A 150 4.68 -9.50 1.85
C ARG A 150 3.37 -10.21 1.55
N ASP A 151 2.66 -10.63 2.59
CA ASP A 151 1.37 -11.32 2.49
C ASP A 151 0.37 -10.48 1.67
N ALA A 152 0.35 -9.16 1.84
CA ALA A 152 -0.48 -8.26 1.03
C ALA A 152 -0.15 -8.35 -0.47
N GLY A 153 1.12 -8.45 -0.84
CA GLY A 153 1.53 -8.64 -2.24
C GLY A 153 1.10 -9.99 -2.79
N GLU A 154 1.21 -11.04 -1.99
CA GLU A 154 0.82 -12.41 -2.36
C GLU A 154 -0.72 -12.54 -2.45
N ILE A 155 -1.47 -11.94 -1.53
CA ILE A 155 -2.94 -11.84 -1.59
C ILE A 155 -3.39 -11.08 -2.84
N ALA A 156 -2.64 -10.07 -3.27
CA ALA A 156 -2.90 -9.35 -4.52
C ALA A 156 -2.67 -10.22 -5.77
N GLY A 157 -2.06 -11.40 -5.64
CA GLY A 157 -1.82 -12.35 -6.72
C GLY A 157 -0.43 -12.27 -7.35
N TYR A 158 0.55 -11.66 -6.66
CA TYR A 158 1.90 -11.46 -7.21
C TYR A 158 2.97 -12.22 -6.40
N GLU A 159 4.01 -12.68 -7.08
CA GLU A 159 5.24 -13.16 -6.44
C GLU A 159 6.02 -11.97 -5.88
N VAL A 160 6.16 -11.91 -4.56
CA VAL A 160 6.93 -10.85 -3.89
C VAL A 160 8.40 -11.25 -3.80
N LEU A 161 9.22 -10.75 -4.71
CA LEU A 161 10.65 -11.06 -4.77
C LEU A 161 11.41 -10.57 -3.53
N ALA A 162 11.07 -9.37 -3.07
CA ALA A 162 11.69 -8.76 -1.89
C ALA A 162 10.78 -7.72 -1.22
N VAL A 163 10.95 -7.56 0.10
CA VAL A 163 10.47 -6.41 0.85
C VAL A 163 11.69 -5.61 1.27
N LEU A 164 11.92 -4.44 0.66
CA LEU A 164 13.09 -3.60 0.86
C LEU A 164 12.78 -2.44 1.81
N ASN A 165 13.80 -1.99 2.55
CA ASN A 165 13.69 -0.75 3.32
C ASN A 165 13.61 0.46 2.38
N GLU A 166 12.71 1.40 2.66
CA GLU A 166 12.54 2.63 1.85
C GLU A 166 13.86 3.42 1.69
N PRO A 167 14.67 3.67 2.76
CA PRO A 167 15.94 4.34 2.58
C PRO A 167 16.96 3.51 1.77
N ALA A 168 16.96 2.18 1.89
CA ALA A 168 17.83 1.33 1.08
C ALA A 168 17.43 1.37 -0.41
N ALA A 169 16.13 1.36 -0.71
CA ALA A 169 15.62 1.49 -2.08
C ALA A 169 16.01 2.86 -2.69
N ALA A 170 15.93 3.94 -1.90
CA ALA A 170 16.37 5.26 -2.33
C ALA A 170 17.88 5.30 -2.63
N ALA A 171 18.71 4.71 -1.78
CA ALA A 171 20.17 4.61 -1.99
C ALA A 171 20.51 3.81 -3.26
N ILE A 172 19.81 2.71 -3.51
CA ILE A 172 19.97 1.92 -4.74
C ILE A 172 19.60 2.75 -5.97
N ALA A 173 18.46 3.44 -5.93
CA ALA A 173 17.99 4.29 -7.02
C ALA A 173 18.94 5.46 -7.31
N TYR A 174 19.54 6.05 -6.27
CA TYR A 174 20.56 7.10 -6.42
C TYR A 174 21.87 6.59 -7.02
N GLY A 175 22.07 5.27 -7.10
CA GLY A 175 23.24 4.66 -7.74
C GLY A 175 24.45 4.50 -6.81
N TYR A 176 24.23 4.46 -5.49
CA TYR A 176 25.31 4.26 -4.49
C TYR A 176 26.21 3.09 -4.83
N HIS A 177 25.67 1.99 -5.35
CA HIS A 177 26.43 0.80 -5.76
C HIS A 177 27.33 1.03 -6.99
N LYS A 178 27.08 2.10 -7.78
CA LYS A 178 27.87 2.44 -8.99
C LYS A 178 29.08 3.32 -8.68
N GLN A 179 29.14 3.90 -7.48
CA GLN A 179 30.23 4.83 -7.08
C GLN A 179 31.41 4.08 -6.45
N LYS A 180 31.96 3.08 -7.13
CA LYS A 180 33.21 2.40 -6.68
C LYS A 180 34.47 3.28 -6.71
N GLY A 181 34.34 4.59 -6.87
CA GLY A 181 35.47 5.52 -7.03
C GLY A 181 35.57 6.69 -6.04
N ASN A 182 34.48 7.07 -5.34
CA ASN A 182 34.50 8.22 -4.42
C ASN A 182 33.93 7.88 -3.04
N LYS A 183 34.82 7.68 -2.08
CA LYS A 183 34.54 7.38 -0.67
C LYS A 183 34.03 8.59 0.16
N LYS A 184 33.27 9.51 -0.37
CA LYS A 184 32.85 10.73 0.34
C LYS A 184 31.36 10.98 0.27
N LEU A 185 30.51 10.07 0.80
CA LEU A 185 29.08 10.38 0.88
C LEU A 185 28.34 9.75 2.07
N LEU A 186 29.06 9.31 3.11
CA LEU A 186 28.43 8.88 4.37
C LEU A 186 29.35 9.28 5.54
N GLU A 187 29.45 10.55 5.85
CA GLU A 187 29.74 11.08 7.17
C GLU A 187 28.54 11.88 7.65
#